data_6a44355dd6fa825c718cd2dc6b62ba0a
#
_entry.id   6a44355dd6fa825c718cd2dc6b62ba0a
#
_cell.length_a   1.000
_cell.length_b   1.000
_cell.length_c   1.000
_cell.angle_alpha   90.00
_cell.angle_beta   90.00
_cell.angle_gamma   90.00
#
_symmetry.space_group_name_H-M   'P 1'
#
loop_
_entity.id
_entity.type
_entity.pdbx_description
1 polymer ?
#
loop_
_entity_poly.entity_id
_entity_poly.type
_entity_poly.pdbx_seq_one_letter_code
_entity_poly.pdbx_strand_id
1 'polypeptide(L)'
;LITSAIGLDAEKISEFKEAGLGHIQISFQGADETTNKQFGGTDSFKQKSAMTREVIRQGLPLGLNFVLHRHNLHQVTQFLTMAEELGAEFVELANTQYYGWAKHNQEHLLPSKAQLEQAELATNEFRQKHGGSMDIFFVAPDYYDDRPKKCSNGWATTLMNVTPEGDVLPCHAAKMIPGVAFPNVRKQALDEIWHSSELFNKFRGTEWMVEPCASCPEKEDDLGGCRCQALMLTGDAANADPGCSLSP
;
A
#
# COMPACT_ATOMS: atom_id res chain seq x y z
N LEU A 1 -10.41 8.61 -5.09
CA LEU A 1 -10.51 8.73 -3.62
C LEU A 1 -10.28 7.36 -2.97
N ILE A 2 -9.36 7.29 -2.00
CA ILE A 2 -9.18 6.11 -1.12
C ILE A 2 -9.73 6.49 0.25
N THR A 3 -10.64 5.68 0.80
CA THR A 3 -11.37 6.03 2.03
C THR A 3 -11.78 4.82 2.86
N SER A 4 -11.99 5.04 4.15
CA SER A 4 -12.67 4.08 5.03
C SER A 4 -14.21 4.11 4.86
N ALA A 5 -14.75 5.02 4.08
CA ALA A 5 -16.15 5.33 3.90
C ALA A 5 -16.89 5.79 5.20
N ILE A 6 -16.18 5.97 6.31
CA ILE A 6 -16.75 6.57 7.52
C ILE A 6 -16.99 8.05 7.24
N GLY A 7 -18.24 8.51 7.34
CA GLY A 7 -18.63 9.88 7.00
C GLY A 7 -18.82 10.14 5.50
N LEU A 8 -18.73 9.12 4.64
CA LEU A 8 -19.21 9.17 3.26
C LEU A 8 -20.73 8.99 3.26
N ASP A 9 -21.42 9.67 2.35
CA ASP A 9 -22.84 9.58 2.10
C ASP A 9 -23.15 9.76 0.61
N ALA A 10 -24.38 9.56 0.20
CA ALA A 10 -24.80 9.61 -1.18
C ALA A 10 -24.61 11.01 -1.82
N GLU A 11 -24.78 12.08 -1.04
CA GLU A 11 -24.63 13.46 -1.49
C GLU A 11 -23.16 13.76 -1.82
N LYS A 12 -22.23 13.40 -0.91
CA LYS A 12 -20.80 13.56 -1.15
C LYS A 12 -20.30 12.74 -2.33
N ILE A 13 -20.84 11.53 -2.55
CA ILE A 13 -20.46 10.72 -3.72
C ILE A 13 -20.89 11.44 -5.01
N SER A 14 -22.11 12.05 -5.03
CA SER A 14 -22.58 12.85 -6.16
C SER A 14 -21.71 14.07 -6.41
N GLU A 15 -21.41 14.84 -5.36
CA GLU A 15 -20.53 16.01 -5.45
C GLU A 15 -19.15 15.65 -5.98
N PHE A 16 -18.56 14.55 -5.52
CA PHE A 16 -17.25 14.08 -6.02
C PHE A 16 -17.31 13.68 -7.50
N LYS A 17 -18.40 13.00 -7.90
CA LYS A 17 -18.62 12.64 -9.31
C LYS A 17 -18.75 13.88 -10.19
N GLU A 18 -19.55 14.87 -9.78
CA GLU A 18 -19.73 16.14 -10.48
C GLU A 18 -18.43 16.93 -10.57
N ALA A 19 -17.57 16.83 -9.54
CA ALA A 19 -16.23 17.40 -9.53
C ALA A 19 -15.21 16.65 -10.42
N GLY A 20 -15.61 15.55 -11.07
CA GLY A 20 -14.76 14.78 -11.99
C GLY A 20 -13.93 13.69 -11.32
N LEU A 21 -14.30 13.22 -10.12
CA LEU A 21 -13.63 12.09 -9.49
C LEU A 21 -13.76 10.82 -10.35
N GLY A 22 -12.60 10.19 -10.68
CA GLY A 22 -12.55 9.04 -11.58
C GLY A 22 -12.92 7.71 -10.93
N HIS A 23 -12.60 7.49 -9.63
CA HIS A 23 -12.95 6.25 -8.92
C HIS A 23 -12.91 6.44 -7.40
N ILE A 24 -13.55 5.52 -6.69
CA ILE A 24 -13.51 5.42 -5.22
C ILE A 24 -13.00 4.03 -4.83
N GLN A 25 -12.01 3.98 -3.93
CA GLN A 25 -11.55 2.75 -3.30
C GLN A 25 -11.95 2.76 -1.82
N ILE A 26 -12.64 1.70 -1.38
CA ILE A 26 -13.09 1.54 0.01
C ILE A 26 -12.28 0.42 0.68
N SER A 27 -11.72 0.73 1.85
CA SER A 27 -10.91 -0.22 2.61
C SER A 27 -11.73 -0.99 3.64
N PHE A 28 -11.56 -2.32 3.64
CA PHE A 28 -12.10 -3.23 4.64
C PHE A 28 -10.98 -3.89 5.45
N GLN A 29 -11.26 -4.22 6.72
CA GLN A 29 -10.33 -4.91 7.62
C GLN A 29 -10.75 -6.35 7.89
N GLY A 30 -11.89 -6.78 7.39
CA GLY A 30 -12.43 -8.13 7.47
C GLY A 30 -13.53 -8.33 6.44
N ALA A 31 -13.78 -9.58 6.04
CA ALA A 31 -14.87 -9.95 5.15
C ALA A 31 -16.22 -10.11 5.88
N ASP A 32 -16.25 -9.87 7.19
CA ASP A 32 -17.44 -9.89 8.04
C ASP A 32 -17.41 -8.76 9.08
N GLU A 33 -18.57 -8.56 9.75
CA GLU A 33 -18.75 -7.50 10.77
C GLU A 33 -17.78 -7.67 11.94
N THR A 34 -17.58 -8.90 12.40
CA THR A 34 -16.76 -9.20 13.59
C THR A 34 -15.31 -8.87 13.35
N THR A 35 -14.73 -9.39 12.29
CA THR A 35 -13.32 -9.16 11.92
C THR A 35 -13.09 -7.70 11.56
N ASN A 36 -14.00 -7.09 10.77
CA ASN A 36 -13.87 -5.67 10.42
C ASN A 36 -13.92 -4.76 11.65
N LYS A 37 -14.79 -5.06 12.64
CA LYS A 37 -14.88 -4.30 13.89
C LYS A 37 -13.64 -4.48 14.76
N GLN A 38 -13.15 -5.71 14.88
CA GLN A 38 -11.98 -6.04 15.70
C GLN A 38 -10.73 -5.24 15.27
N PHE A 39 -10.47 -5.15 13.96
CA PHE A 39 -9.29 -4.49 13.41
C PHE A 39 -9.54 -3.04 12.97
N GLY A 40 -10.75 -2.70 12.61
CA GLY A 40 -11.13 -1.32 12.26
C GLY A 40 -11.46 -0.44 13.46
N GLY A 41 -11.64 -1.04 14.64
CA GLY A 41 -11.97 -0.32 15.89
C GLY A 41 -13.38 0.30 15.92
N THR A 42 -14.16 0.14 14.84
CA THR A 42 -15.50 0.71 14.70
C THR A 42 -16.47 -0.28 14.08
N ASP A 43 -17.77 -0.16 14.43
CA ASP A 43 -18.86 -0.94 13.85
C ASP A 43 -19.30 -0.33 12.52
N SER A 44 -18.44 -0.44 11.50
CA SER A 44 -18.59 0.28 10.23
C SER A 44 -18.85 -0.63 9.01
N PHE A 45 -18.89 -1.95 9.19
CA PHE A 45 -19.00 -2.89 8.06
C PHE A 45 -20.27 -2.66 7.21
N LYS A 46 -21.43 -2.50 7.87
CA LYS A 46 -22.70 -2.24 7.17
C LYS A 46 -22.69 -0.92 6.41
N GLN A 47 -22.12 0.12 7.01
CA GLN A 47 -22.00 1.42 6.35
C GLN A 47 -21.07 1.35 5.16
N LYS A 48 -19.88 0.72 5.31
CA LYS A 48 -18.96 0.51 4.19
C LYS A 48 -19.63 -0.23 3.05
N SER A 49 -20.33 -1.34 3.33
CA SER A 49 -21.07 -2.11 2.34
C SER A 49 -22.20 -1.31 1.68
N ALA A 50 -22.90 -0.45 2.43
CA ALA A 50 -23.93 0.43 1.88
C ALA A 50 -23.32 1.47 0.94
N MET A 51 -22.22 2.11 1.33
CA MET A 51 -21.53 3.11 0.50
C MET A 51 -20.88 2.47 -0.74
N THR A 52 -20.40 1.25 -0.64
CA THR A 52 -19.92 0.47 -1.79
C THR A 52 -21.01 0.32 -2.85
N ARG A 53 -22.22 -0.11 -2.45
CA ARG A 53 -23.36 -0.21 -3.37
C ARG A 53 -23.79 1.15 -3.91
N GLU A 54 -23.69 2.19 -3.10
CA GLU A 54 -24.04 3.55 -3.52
C GLU A 54 -23.07 4.11 -4.57
N VAL A 55 -21.77 3.85 -4.45
CA VAL A 55 -20.75 4.20 -5.46
C VAL A 55 -21.12 3.58 -6.80
N ILE A 56 -21.41 2.27 -6.81
CA ILE A 56 -21.82 1.56 -8.03
C ILE A 56 -23.14 2.12 -8.57
N ARG A 57 -24.17 2.35 -7.69
CA ARG A 57 -25.45 2.90 -8.10
C ARG A 57 -25.31 4.25 -8.81
N GLN A 58 -24.35 5.06 -8.40
CA GLN A 58 -24.06 6.34 -9.02
C GLN A 58 -23.17 6.23 -10.27
N GLY A 59 -22.71 5.02 -10.63
CA GLY A 59 -21.91 4.77 -11.84
C GLY A 59 -20.47 5.26 -11.71
N LEU A 60 -19.90 5.26 -10.52
CA LEU A 60 -18.47 5.46 -10.30
C LEU A 60 -17.77 4.10 -10.24
N PRO A 61 -16.58 3.97 -10.89
CA PRO A 61 -15.71 2.82 -10.71
C PRO A 61 -15.37 2.57 -9.24
N LEU A 62 -15.48 1.31 -8.81
CA LEU A 62 -15.25 0.89 -7.43
C LEU A 62 -14.01 0.02 -7.31
N GLY A 63 -13.08 0.42 -6.47
CA GLY A 63 -12.03 -0.44 -5.95
C GLY A 63 -12.29 -0.86 -4.51
N LEU A 64 -11.92 -2.08 -4.14
CA LEU A 64 -11.89 -2.51 -2.74
C LEU A 64 -10.47 -2.82 -2.31
N ASN A 65 -10.11 -2.39 -1.10
CA ASN A 65 -8.84 -2.74 -0.48
C ASN A 65 -9.08 -3.60 0.75
N PHE A 66 -8.30 -4.67 0.87
CA PHE A 66 -8.32 -5.58 2.00
C PHE A 66 -6.91 -5.74 2.56
N VAL A 67 -6.66 -5.15 3.72
CA VAL A 67 -5.34 -5.22 4.36
C VAL A 67 -5.17 -6.56 5.06
N LEU A 68 -4.25 -7.36 4.53
CA LEU A 68 -3.99 -8.73 4.98
C LEU A 68 -3.05 -8.75 6.20
N HIS A 69 -3.41 -9.56 7.18
CA HIS A 69 -2.60 -9.88 8.35
C HIS A 69 -2.95 -11.29 8.87
N ARG A 70 -2.18 -11.82 9.82
CA ARG A 70 -2.33 -13.17 10.39
C ARG A 70 -3.77 -13.60 10.67
N HIS A 71 -4.62 -12.67 11.09
CA HIS A 71 -5.96 -12.97 11.58
C HIS A 71 -7.06 -12.90 10.53
N ASN A 72 -6.78 -12.45 9.29
CA ASN A 72 -7.80 -12.34 8.25
C ASN A 72 -7.41 -12.96 6.89
N LEU A 73 -6.19 -13.45 6.72
CA LEU A 73 -5.76 -14.12 5.49
C LEU A 73 -6.68 -15.28 5.08
N HIS A 74 -7.24 -16.01 6.04
CA HIS A 74 -8.19 -17.08 5.78
C HIS A 74 -9.52 -16.60 5.18
N GLN A 75 -9.79 -15.31 5.18
CA GLN A 75 -11.00 -14.70 4.63
C GLN A 75 -10.82 -14.22 3.17
N VAL A 76 -9.67 -14.44 2.54
CA VAL A 76 -9.39 -13.93 1.18
C VAL A 76 -10.46 -14.35 0.18
N THR A 77 -10.82 -15.64 0.11
CA THR A 77 -11.87 -16.11 -0.80
C THR A 77 -13.23 -15.46 -0.51
N GLN A 78 -13.59 -15.35 0.78
CA GLN A 78 -14.84 -14.71 1.17
C GLN A 78 -14.85 -13.23 0.78
N PHE A 79 -13.73 -12.54 0.95
CA PHE A 79 -13.60 -11.14 0.57
C PHE A 79 -13.68 -10.94 -0.95
N LEU A 80 -13.02 -11.78 -1.73
CA LEU A 80 -13.08 -11.74 -3.19
C LEU A 80 -14.50 -12.00 -3.71
N THR A 81 -15.20 -12.97 -3.11
CA THR A 81 -16.63 -13.23 -3.43
C THR A 81 -17.49 -12.01 -3.12
N MET A 82 -17.32 -11.42 -1.94
CA MET A 82 -18.04 -10.19 -1.56
C MET A 82 -17.74 -9.04 -2.53
N ALA A 83 -16.51 -8.87 -2.97
CA ALA A 83 -16.10 -7.82 -3.89
C ALA A 83 -16.75 -8.00 -5.28
N GLU A 84 -16.78 -9.23 -5.79
CA GLU A 84 -17.45 -9.57 -7.05
C GLU A 84 -18.96 -9.32 -6.96
N GLU A 85 -19.61 -9.78 -5.89
CA GLU A 85 -21.05 -9.56 -5.65
C GLU A 85 -21.42 -8.07 -5.51
N LEU A 86 -20.49 -7.26 -5.00
CA LEU A 86 -20.64 -5.81 -4.90
C LEU A 86 -20.35 -5.07 -6.21
N GLY A 87 -19.82 -5.76 -7.23
CA GLY A 87 -19.53 -5.18 -8.53
C GLY A 87 -18.23 -4.35 -8.56
N ALA A 88 -17.25 -4.68 -7.74
CA ALA A 88 -15.94 -4.02 -7.77
C ALA A 88 -15.23 -4.26 -9.10
N GLU A 89 -14.62 -3.23 -9.67
CA GLU A 89 -13.78 -3.35 -10.87
C GLU A 89 -12.42 -3.94 -10.53
N PHE A 90 -11.90 -3.62 -9.34
CA PHE A 90 -10.65 -4.18 -8.86
C PHE A 90 -10.64 -4.37 -7.35
N VAL A 91 -9.79 -5.30 -6.92
CA VAL A 91 -9.46 -5.56 -5.52
C VAL A 91 -7.96 -5.49 -5.32
N GLU A 92 -7.55 -4.78 -4.28
CA GLU A 92 -6.20 -4.80 -3.77
C GLU A 92 -6.13 -5.60 -2.47
N LEU A 93 -5.49 -6.75 -2.51
CA LEU A 93 -5.12 -7.57 -1.36
C LEU A 93 -3.74 -7.09 -0.88
N ALA A 94 -3.75 -6.09 0.00
CA ALA A 94 -2.54 -5.41 0.45
C ALA A 94 -1.99 -6.06 1.72
N ASN A 95 -0.76 -6.53 1.70
CA ASN A 95 -0.11 -7.01 2.92
C ASN A 95 0.24 -5.86 3.86
N THR A 96 0.05 -6.11 5.16
CA THR A 96 0.41 -5.14 6.20
C THR A 96 1.88 -4.76 6.10
N GLN A 97 2.16 -3.47 6.03
CA GLN A 97 3.51 -2.93 6.09
C GLN A 97 3.88 -2.67 7.56
N TYR A 98 5.05 -3.15 7.99
CA TYR A 98 5.45 -3.09 9.40
C TYR A 98 6.15 -1.78 9.75
N TYR A 99 5.39 -0.68 9.73
CA TYR A 99 5.79 0.65 10.17
C TYR A 99 4.91 1.10 11.34
N GLY A 100 5.41 2.05 12.14
CA GLY A 100 4.63 2.63 13.24
C GLY A 100 3.96 1.58 14.13
N TRP A 101 2.66 1.66 14.30
CA TRP A 101 1.89 0.73 15.15
C TRP A 101 1.91 -0.72 14.67
N ALA A 102 1.96 -0.97 13.38
CA ALA A 102 2.07 -2.33 12.86
C ALA A 102 3.40 -2.97 13.26
N LYS A 103 4.51 -2.20 13.28
CA LYS A 103 5.82 -2.67 13.75
C LYS A 103 5.78 -3.00 15.26
N HIS A 104 5.14 -2.17 16.07
CA HIS A 104 4.98 -2.44 17.51
C HIS A 104 4.14 -3.68 17.80
N ASN A 105 3.25 -4.07 16.89
CA ASN A 105 2.37 -5.22 17.00
C ASN A 105 2.75 -6.36 16.04
N GLN A 106 3.97 -6.38 15.54
CA GLN A 106 4.42 -7.32 14.52
C GLN A 106 4.22 -8.78 14.93
N GLU A 107 4.55 -9.14 16.17
CA GLU A 107 4.38 -10.49 16.69
C GLU A 107 2.94 -10.99 16.62
N HIS A 108 1.97 -10.07 16.70
CA HIS A 108 0.54 -10.39 16.64
C HIS A 108 -0.02 -10.34 15.22
N LEU A 109 0.53 -9.52 14.35
CA LEU A 109 -0.02 -9.24 13.02
C LEU A 109 0.67 -9.98 11.89
N LEU A 110 1.98 -10.30 12.05
CA LEU A 110 2.77 -10.91 10.98
C LEU A 110 2.25 -12.31 10.66
N PRO A 111 1.81 -12.57 9.42
CA PRO A 111 1.43 -13.91 9.00
C PRO A 111 2.67 -14.81 8.87
N SER A 112 2.48 -16.11 8.96
CA SER A 112 3.53 -17.04 8.55
C SER A 112 3.63 -17.11 7.01
N LYS A 113 4.78 -17.57 6.51
CA LYS A 113 4.98 -17.82 5.07
C LYS A 113 3.90 -18.75 4.51
N ALA A 114 3.59 -19.83 5.22
CA ALA A 114 2.55 -20.78 4.83
C ALA A 114 1.15 -20.13 4.74
N GLN A 115 0.80 -19.20 5.63
CA GLN A 115 -0.48 -18.49 5.54
C GLN A 115 -0.54 -17.58 4.30
N LEU A 116 0.57 -16.94 3.94
CA LEU A 116 0.64 -16.12 2.72
C LEU A 116 0.55 -16.97 1.46
N GLU A 117 1.29 -18.08 1.40
CA GLU A 117 1.24 -19.02 0.28
C GLU A 117 -0.18 -19.59 0.08
N GLN A 118 -0.88 -19.91 1.15
CA GLN A 118 -2.29 -20.33 1.09
C GLN A 118 -3.22 -19.22 0.59
N ALA A 119 -3.04 -17.99 1.03
CA ALA A 119 -3.84 -16.87 0.56
C ALA A 119 -3.59 -16.53 -0.91
N GLU A 120 -2.34 -16.63 -1.35
CA GLU A 120 -1.97 -16.45 -2.77
C GLU A 120 -2.55 -17.57 -3.64
N LEU A 121 -2.47 -18.83 -3.18
CA LEU A 121 -3.08 -19.97 -3.87
C LEU A 121 -4.59 -19.77 -4.00
N ALA A 122 -5.29 -19.43 -2.92
CA ALA A 122 -6.73 -19.16 -2.94
C ALA A 122 -7.08 -17.99 -3.89
N THR A 123 -6.23 -16.96 -3.96
CA THR A 123 -6.40 -15.85 -4.90
C THR A 123 -6.27 -16.32 -6.35
N ASN A 124 -5.28 -17.16 -6.64
CA ASN A 124 -5.05 -17.69 -7.98
C ASN A 124 -6.16 -18.65 -8.42
N GLU A 125 -6.66 -19.49 -7.52
CA GLU A 125 -7.84 -20.35 -7.77
C GLU A 125 -9.08 -19.50 -8.07
N PHE A 126 -9.30 -18.41 -7.34
CA PHE A 126 -10.39 -17.48 -7.59
C PHE A 126 -10.27 -16.85 -8.98
N ARG A 127 -9.09 -16.34 -9.36
CA ARG A 127 -8.83 -15.80 -10.71
C ARG A 127 -9.16 -16.79 -11.81
N GLN A 128 -8.74 -18.05 -11.66
CA GLN A 128 -8.99 -19.10 -12.64
C GLN A 128 -10.48 -19.43 -12.78
N LYS A 129 -11.20 -19.45 -11.65
CA LYS A 129 -12.62 -19.81 -11.61
C LYS A 129 -13.54 -18.71 -12.16
N HIS A 130 -13.21 -17.44 -11.88
CA HIS A 130 -14.08 -16.28 -12.15
C HIS A 130 -13.67 -15.48 -13.41
N GLY A 131 -12.62 -15.87 -14.11
CA GLY A 131 -12.36 -15.52 -15.51
C GLY A 131 -12.21 -14.03 -15.86
N GLY A 132 -11.70 -13.20 -14.95
CA GLY A 132 -11.40 -11.79 -15.25
C GLY A 132 -12.61 -10.85 -15.12
N SER A 133 -13.61 -11.22 -14.33
CA SER A 133 -14.73 -10.33 -13.95
C SER A 133 -14.27 -9.10 -13.18
N MET A 134 -13.11 -9.15 -12.53
CA MET A 134 -12.54 -8.17 -11.65
C MET A 134 -11.01 -8.30 -11.64
N ASP A 135 -10.30 -7.16 -11.67
CA ASP A 135 -8.85 -7.16 -11.52
C ASP A 135 -8.45 -7.40 -10.05
N ILE A 136 -7.54 -8.34 -9.80
CA ILE A 136 -7.09 -8.68 -8.45
C ILE A 136 -5.60 -8.42 -8.33
N PHE A 137 -5.23 -7.47 -7.49
CA PHE A 137 -3.84 -7.15 -7.16
C PHE A 137 -3.48 -7.79 -5.83
N PHE A 138 -2.67 -8.85 -5.86
CA PHE A 138 -2.09 -9.42 -4.64
C PHE A 138 -0.72 -8.79 -4.42
N VAL A 139 -0.66 -7.88 -3.44
CA VAL A 139 0.59 -7.19 -3.09
C VAL A 139 1.38 -8.08 -2.14
N ALA A 140 2.30 -8.86 -2.69
CA ALA A 140 3.16 -9.73 -1.90
C ALA A 140 4.07 -8.89 -0.97
N PRO A 141 4.33 -9.35 0.27
CA PRO A 141 5.23 -8.68 1.17
C PRO A 141 6.70 -8.96 0.84
N ASP A 142 7.58 -7.98 1.06
CA ASP A 142 9.02 -8.13 0.79
C ASP A 142 9.73 -9.03 1.81
N TYR A 143 9.16 -9.18 3.01
CA TYR A 143 9.82 -9.85 4.13
C TYR A 143 9.90 -11.39 4.04
N TYR A 144 9.38 -11.99 2.97
CA TYR A 144 9.54 -13.42 2.66
C TYR A 144 10.16 -13.67 1.29
N ASP A 145 10.55 -12.63 0.59
CA ASP A 145 11.29 -12.72 -0.66
C ASP A 145 12.80 -12.78 -0.42
N ASP A 146 13.55 -13.37 -1.35
CA ASP A 146 15.01 -13.42 -1.30
C ASP A 146 15.65 -12.12 -1.81
N ARG A 147 14.87 -11.28 -2.48
CA ARG A 147 15.27 -10.01 -3.05
C ARG A 147 14.29 -8.90 -2.74
N PRO A 148 14.77 -7.70 -2.49
CA PRO A 148 13.90 -6.57 -2.23
C PRO A 148 13.19 -6.15 -3.51
N LYS A 149 11.97 -5.67 -3.36
CA LYS A 149 11.23 -5.07 -4.46
C LYS A 149 11.73 -3.67 -4.75
N LYS A 150 11.74 -3.35 -6.03
CA LYS A 150 11.97 -2.00 -6.54
C LYS A 150 11.04 -1.01 -5.83
N CYS A 151 11.57 -0.03 -5.12
CA CYS A 151 10.79 1.01 -4.43
C CYS A 151 10.04 1.87 -5.45
N SER A 152 8.78 1.56 -5.76
CA SER A 152 7.96 2.32 -6.72
C SER A 152 8.72 2.72 -8.00
N ASN A 153 9.44 1.80 -8.63
CA ASN A 153 10.38 2.02 -9.73
C ASN A 153 11.59 2.93 -9.39
N GLY A 154 11.96 2.98 -8.15
CA GLY A 154 13.06 3.81 -7.63
C GLY A 154 12.57 4.96 -6.76
N TRP A 155 13.45 5.45 -5.91
CA TRP A 155 13.18 6.55 -4.99
C TRP A 155 12.75 7.82 -5.74
N ALA A 156 11.56 8.34 -5.40
CA ALA A 156 11.03 9.59 -5.96
C ALA A 156 10.98 9.63 -7.50
N THR A 157 10.71 8.49 -8.16
CA THR A 157 10.68 8.42 -9.63
C THR A 157 9.27 8.45 -10.21
N THR A 158 8.29 7.87 -9.52
CA THR A 158 6.92 7.71 -10.06
C THR A 158 5.84 8.43 -9.25
N LEU A 159 6.11 8.74 -7.99
CA LEU A 159 5.12 9.38 -7.12
C LEU A 159 5.76 10.38 -6.15
N MET A 160 4.96 11.35 -5.76
CA MET A 160 5.15 12.14 -4.56
C MET A 160 3.86 12.15 -3.74
N ASN A 161 3.98 12.33 -2.45
CA ASN A 161 2.85 12.40 -1.54
C ASN A 161 2.87 13.75 -0.82
N VAL A 162 1.75 14.46 -0.80
CA VAL A 162 1.62 15.73 -0.08
C VAL A 162 0.77 15.51 1.15
N THR A 163 1.32 15.79 2.32
CA THR A 163 0.59 15.65 3.59
C THR A 163 -0.39 16.81 3.81
N PRO A 164 -1.36 16.70 4.72
CA PRO A 164 -2.25 17.80 5.06
C PRO A 164 -1.51 19.06 5.56
N GLU A 165 -0.33 18.89 6.14
CA GLU A 165 0.55 20.00 6.58
C GLU A 165 1.32 20.65 5.43
N GLY A 166 1.29 20.01 4.24
CA GLY A 166 1.97 20.47 3.04
C GLY A 166 3.37 19.89 2.84
N ASP A 167 3.82 18.96 3.68
CA ASP A 167 5.09 18.28 3.48
C ASP A 167 5.04 17.37 2.26
N VAL A 168 6.08 17.39 1.45
CA VAL A 168 6.20 16.57 0.24
C VAL A 168 7.13 15.41 0.49
N LEU A 169 6.58 14.21 0.34
CA LEU A 169 7.26 12.95 0.62
C LEU A 169 7.52 12.19 -0.67
N PRO A 170 8.68 11.54 -0.82
CA PRO A 170 8.97 10.64 -1.95
C PRO A 170 8.17 9.33 -1.91
N CYS A 171 7.62 9.00 -0.75
CA CYS A 171 6.78 7.84 -0.48
C CYS A 171 5.94 8.12 0.76
N HIS A 172 4.71 7.61 0.85
CA HIS A 172 3.85 7.80 2.03
C HIS A 172 4.48 7.25 3.32
N ALA A 173 5.31 6.20 3.24
CA ALA A 173 6.04 5.66 4.38
C ALA A 173 7.20 6.55 4.85
N ALA A 174 7.68 7.48 4.03
CA ALA A 174 8.85 8.30 4.35
C ALA A 174 8.64 9.21 5.58
N LYS A 175 7.39 9.61 5.87
CA LYS A 175 7.09 10.43 7.07
C LYS A 175 7.46 9.73 8.39
N MET A 176 7.59 8.41 8.38
CA MET A 176 7.99 7.61 9.55
C MET A 176 9.49 7.64 9.84
N ILE A 177 10.29 8.21 8.93
CA ILE A 177 11.75 8.27 9.05
C ILE A 177 12.14 9.38 10.04
N PRO A 178 12.80 9.05 11.15
CA PRO A 178 13.20 10.05 12.12
C PRO A 178 14.32 10.96 11.59
N GLY A 179 14.29 12.23 11.95
CA GLY A 179 15.36 13.17 11.65
C GLY A 179 15.44 13.69 10.22
N VAL A 180 14.45 13.36 9.37
CA VAL A 180 14.37 13.85 7.99
C VAL A 180 13.48 15.10 7.91
N ALA A 181 14.02 16.18 7.35
CA ALA A 181 13.25 17.37 7.01
C ALA A 181 12.69 17.23 5.59
N PHE A 182 11.37 17.36 5.47
CA PHE A 182 10.69 17.28 4.18
C PHE A 182 10.50 18.69 3.58
N PRO A 183 10.67 18.85 2.25
CA PRO A 183 10.26 20.07 1.57
C PRO A 183 8.74 20.28 1.70
N ASN A 184 8.29 21.53 1.60
CA ASN A 184 6.88 21.85 1.85
C ASN A 184 6.32 22.75 0.73
N VAL A 185 5.14 22.37 0.19
CA VAL A 185 4.48 23.09 -0.94
C VAL A 185 4.13 24.54 -0.64
N ARG A 186 4.07 24.94 0.63
CA ARG A 186 3.85 26.34 1.02
C ARG A 186 5.09 27.21 0.86
N LYS A 187 6.26 26.58 0.65
CA LYS A 187 7.57 27.25 0.56
C LYS A 187 8.24 27.08 -0.80
N GLN A 188 7.92 26.00 -1.51
CA GLN A 188 8.54 25.63 -2.78
C GLN A 188 7.48 25.07 -3.74
N ALA A 189 7.62 25.31 -5.03
CA ALA A 189 6.76 24.71 -6.04
C ALA A 189 7.02 23.20 -6.19
N LEU A 190 5.99 22.44 -6.55
CA LEU A 190 6.10 20.96 -6.64
C LEU A 190 7.12 20.51 -7.69
N ASP A 191 7.22 21.20 -8.80
CA ASP A 191 8.21 20.94 -9.85
C ASP A 191 9.65 21.19 -9.37
N GLU A 192 9.87 22.26 -8.61
CA GLU A 192 11.16 22.53 -7.96
C GLU A 192 11.52 21.44 -6.96
N ILE A 193 10.57 21.03 -6.09
CA ILE A 193 10.76 19.94 -5.14
C ILE A 193 11.12 18.64 -5.87
N TRP A 194 10.38 18.31 -6.94
CA TRP A 194 10.59 17.08 -7.70
C TRP A 194 11.96 17.02 -8.37
N HIS A 195 12.40 18.13 -8.96
CA HIS A 195 13.62 18.14 -9.77
C HIS A 195 14.86 18.54 -8.99
N SER A 196 14.73 19.41 -7.98
CA SER A 196 15.87 20.09 -7.35
C SER A 196 16.05 19.79 -5.87
N SER A 197 15.07 19.14 -5.21
CA SER A 197 15.20 18.81 -3.79
C SER A 197 16.30 17.78 -3.56
N GLU A 198 17.20 18.04 -2.62
CA GLU A 198 18.24 17.11 -2.20
C GLU A 198 17.64 15.77 -1.76
N LEU A 199 16.55 15.80 -0.98
CA LEU A 199 15.86 14.61 -0.50
C LEU A 199 15.33 13.74 -1.65
N PHE A 200 14.71 14.36 -2.67
CA PHE A 200 14.15 13.63 -3.80
C PHE A 200 15.24 13.07 -4.72
N ASN A 201 16.37 13.74 -4.83
CA ASN A 201 17.50 13.29 -5.67
C ASN A 201 18.43 12.30 -4.97
N LYS A 202 18.37 12.21 -3.62
CA LYS A 202 19.35 11.50 -2.79
C LYS A 202 19.56 10.04 -3.17
N PHE A 203 18.48 9.34 -3.56
CA PHE A 203 18.52 7.90 -3.89
C PHE A 203 17.96 7.59 -5.28
N ARG A 204 17.94 8.58 -6.18
CA ARG A 204 17.61 8.34 -7.61
C ARG A 204 18.79 7.67 -8.31
N GLY A 205 18.49 6.70 -9.20
CA GLY A 205 19.52 5.93 -9.89
C GLY A 205 20.30 5.00 -8.97
N THR A 206 21.52 4.66 -9.33
CA THR A 206 22.35 3.66 -8.63
C THR A 206 23.70 4.23 -8.15
N GLU A 207 24.04 5.47 -8.51
CA GLU A 207 25.34 6.08 -8.20
C GLU A 207 25.55 6.36 -6.70
N TRP A 208 24.48 6.46 -5.93
CA TRP A 208 24.48 6.67 -4.48
C TRP A 208 24.82 5.40 -3.68
N MET A 209 24.77 4.22 -4.33
CA MET A 209 24.89 2.93 -3.65
C MET A 209 26.30 2.70 -3.10
N VAL A 210 26.32 2.10 -1.91
CA VAL A 210 27.53 1.58 -1.26
C VAL A 210 27.54 0.05 -1.34
N GLU A 211 28.68 -0.58 -1.00
CA GLU A 211 28.74 -2.04 -0.94
C GLU A 211 27.79 -2.63 0.12
N PRO A 212 27.14 -3.77 -0.14
CA PRO A 212 27.32 -4.67 -1.31
C PRO A 212 26.51 -4.26 -2.55
N CYS A 213 25.62 -3.27 -2.46
CA CYS A 213 24.73 -2.87 -3.57
C CYS A 213 25.48 -2.26 -4.75
N ALA A 214 26.57 -1.51 -4.51
CA ALA A 214 27.33 -0.82 -5.55
C ALA A 214 27.89 -1.79 -6.61
N SER A 215 28.37 -2.96 -6.20
CA SER A 215 28.88 -4.01 -7.09
C SER A 215 27.84 -5.09 -7.46
N CYS A 216 26.63 -5.00 -6.95
CA CYS A 216 25.57 -5.99 -7.21
C CYS A 216 25.18 -6.01 -8.70
N PRO A 217 25.14 -7.19 -9.36
CA PRO A 217 24.71 -7.29 -10.75
C PRO A 217 23.21 -6.95 -10.95
N GLU A 218 22.41 -7.03 -9.90
CA GLU A 218 20.96 -6.77 -9.93
C GLU A 218 20.59 -5.33 -9.51
N LYS A 219 21.58 -4.46 -9.26
CA LYS A 219 21.33 -3.09 -8.75
C LYS A 219 20.42 -2.23 -9.62
N GLU A 220 20.43 -2.46 -10.93
CA GLU A 220 19.54 -1.74 -11.87
C GLU A 220 18.11 -2.31 -11.85
N ASP A 221 17.96 -3.56 -11.39
CA ASP A 221 16.65 -4.22 -11.32
C ASP A 221 15.92 -3.90 -10.03
N ASP A 222 16.59 -3.97 -8.88
CA ASP A 222 15.98 -3.73 -7.56
C ASP A 222 16.12 -2.29 -7.06
N LEU A 223 17.04 -1.49 -7.65
CA LEU A 223 17.38 -0.12 -7.26
C LEU A 223 17.67 0.01 -5.75
N GLY A 224 18.25 -1.06 -5.16
CA GLY A 224 18.58 -1.14 -3.75
C GLY A 224 17.39 -1.36 -2.82
N GLY A 225 16.18 -1.61 -3.33
CA GLY A 225 14.99 -1.88 -2.53
C GLY A 225 14.41 -0.65 -1.82
N CYS A 226 13.78 -0.85 -0.66
CA CYS A 226 13.07 0.18 0.09
C CYS A 226 13.99 1.01 1.00
N ARG A 227 14.28 2.25 0.63
CA ARG A 227 15.15 3.15 1.41
C ARG A 227 14.59 3.50 2.79
N CYS A 228 13.26 3.57 2.90
CA CYS A 228 12.58 3.77 4.19
C CYS A 228 12.81 2.59 5.13
N GLN A 229 12.71 1.36 4.62
CA GLN A 229 12.95 0.13 5.37
C GLN A 229 14.42 0.01 5.78
N ALA A 230 15.36 0.26 4.86
CA ALA A 230 16.78 0.27 5.16
C ALA A 230 17.08 1.22 6.33
N LEU A 231 16.63 2.48 6.26
CA LEU A 231 16.86 3.45 7.35
C LEU A 231 16.24 3.00 8.68
N MET A 232 14.98 2.54 8.67
CA MET A 232 14.28 2.17 9.92
C MET A 232 14.85 0.94 10.61
N LEU A 233 15.42 0.00 9.85
CA LEU A 233 15.90 -1.28 10.40
C LEU A 233 17.41 -1.30 10.61
N THR A 234 18.17 -0.52 9.82
CA THR A 234 19.63 -0.51 9.89
C THR A 234 20.23 0.81 10.40
N GLY A 235 19.40 1.86 10.48
CA GLY A 235 19.83 3.20 10.89
C GLY A 235 20.41 4.07 9.78
N ASP A 236 20.60 3.53 8.57
CA ASP A 236 21.05 4.29 7.39
C ASP A 236 20.29 3.86 6.13
N ALA A 237 19.74 4.84 5.41
CA ALA A 237 19.01 4.59 4.17
C ALA A 237 19.92 4.19 2.99
N ALA A 238 21.23 4.36 3.08
CA ALA A 238 22.18 3.91 2.08
C ALA A 238 22.55 2.43 2.24
N ASN A 239 22.30 1.83 3.38
CA ASN A 239 22.55 0.42 3.61
C ASN A 239 21.71 -0.47 2.70
N ALA A 240 22.14 -1.72 2.51
CA ALA A 240 21.36 -2.73 1.80
C ALA A 240 19.96 -2.89 2.47
N ASP A 241 18.95 -3.11 1.63
CA ASP A 241 17.61 -3.41 2.14
C ASP A 241 17.64 -4.71 2.95
N PRO A 242 17.12 -4.73 4.20
CA PRO A 242 17.06 -5.96 5.00
C PRO A 242 16.25 -7.11 4.40
N GLY A 243 15.39 -6.84 3.41
CA GLY A 243 14.72 -7.87 2.61
C GLY A 243 15.63 -8.54 1.57
N CYS A 244 16.86 -8.09 1.42
CA CYS A 244 17.84 -8.68 0.49
C CYS A 244 18.65 -9.79 1.17
N SER A 245 18.68 -10.99 0.59
CA SER A 245 19.47 -12.12 1.10
C SER A 245 20.99 -11.87 1.06
N LEU A 246 21.44 -10.85 0.31
CA LEU A 246 22.85 -10.40 0.29
C LEU A 246 23.12 -9.28 1.33
N SER A 247 22.10 -8.84 2.06
CA SER A 247 22.27 -7.91 3.17
C SER A 247 22.99 -8.64 4.32
N PRO A 248 24.03 -8.04 4.93
CA PRO A 248 24.79 -8.65 6.03
C PRO A 248 23.93 -8.83 7.29
#